data_943f7260175802544e2b0201cde4f3bc
#
_entry.id   943f7260175802544e2b0201cde4f3bc
#
_cell.length_a   1.000
_cell.length_b   1.000
_cell.length_c   1.000
_cell.angle_alpha   90.00
_cell.angle_beta   90.00
_cell.angle_gamma   90.00
#
_symmetry.space_group_name_H-M   'P 1'
#
loop_
_entity.id
_entity.type
_entity.pdbx_description
1 polymer ?
#
loop_
_entity_poly.entity_id
_entity_poly.type
_entity_poly.pdbx_seq_one_letter_code
_entity_poly.pdbx_strand_id
1 'polypeptide(L)'
;MGKLINGQWSREWYDTASSGGHFVRDTARFRNWVTADGSAGPSGDGGFAAESGRYHLYVSYACPWAHRTLIFRQLKGLTDHISVSVVHPLMLDEGWTFEHDEHGAGGDDLFASDFLHQIYTRSHPAATGRVTVPVLWDRQTGQIVSNESSEIIRMFNSAFDGLTGNIDDYWPEEMRDGIEEVNDDIYPHINNGVYRSGFATTPEAYEESVRKLFDALERMEARLSTRRYLMGDRITEADWRFFTTLIRFDAVYVGHFKCNIRRIDDYPALSAYMRDLYQMPGIAGTVVMPHIKGHYYASHRNINPTGIVPVGPDLDFDAPHGRDTL
;
A
#
# COMPACT_ATOMS: atom_id res chain seq x y z
N MET A 1 -0.11 17.46 -0.76
CA MET A 1 0.94 16.59 -0.15
C MET A 1 2.04 17.46 0.44
N GLY A 2 2.69 17.00 1.54
CA GLY A 2 3.73 17.77 2.19
C GLY A 2 4.66 16.88 3.01
N LYS A 3 5.44 17.49 3.87
CA LYS A 3 6.35 16.83 4.81
C LYS A 3 6.40 17.59 6.13
N LEU A 4 6.86 16.94 7.18
CA LEU A 4 7.27 17.61 8.42
C LEU A 4 8.73 18.05 8.32
N ILE A 5 9.05 19.20 8.89
CA ILE A 5 10.41 19.71 9.11
C ILE A 5 10.46 20.17 10.57
N ASN A 6 11.21 19.46 11.41
CA ASN A 6 11.33 19.72 12.85
C ASN A 6 9.94 19.88 13.53
N GLY A 7 9.01 18.98 13.22
CA GLY A 7 7.65 18.98 13.76
C GLY A 7 6.68 19.97 13.13
N GLN A 8 7.11 20.81 12.20
CA GLN A 8 6.25 21.78 11.52
C GLN A 8 5.86 21.28 10.14
N TRP A 9 4.56 21.40 9.80
CA TRP A 9 4.05 21.01 8.50
C TRP A 9 4.53 21.96 7.39
N SER A 10 5.05 21.38 6.28
CA SER A 10 5.47 22.09 5.07
C SER A 10 4.78 21.47 3.86
N ARG A 11 4.29 22.32 2.95
CA ARG A 11 3.62 21.91 1.69
C ARG A 11 4.60 21.55 0.57
N GLU A 12 5.87 21.35 0.88
CA GLU A 12 6.88 21.03 -0.11
C GLU A 12 6.62 19.69 -0.80
N TRP A 13 6.58 19.74 -2.14
CA TRP A 13 6.50 18.57 -3.01
C TRP A 13 7.84 17.84 -3.12
N TYR A 14 7.87 16.76 -3.86
CA TYR A 14 9.11 16.07 -4.22
C TYR A 14 9.94 16.93 -5.17
N ASP A 15 11.25 17.02 -4.94
CA ASP A 15 12.19 17.67 -5.83
C ASP A 15 12.58 16.69 -6.96
N THR A 16 11.93 16.83 -8.11
CA THR A 16 12.25 16.06 -9.30
C THR A 16 13.30 16.76 -10.17
N ALA A 17 13.56 18.06 -9.94
CA ALA A 17 14.54 18.81 -10.72
C ALA A 17 15.96 18.35 -10.43
N SER A 18 16.30 18.11 -9.17
CA SER A 18 17.63 17.60 -8.77
C SER A 18 17.91 16.16 -9.24
N SER A 19 16.86 15.40 -9.59
CA SER A 19 16.96 14.02 -10.07
C SER A 19 16.73 13.86 -11.59
N GLY A 20 16.88 14.94 -12.37
CA GLY A 20 16.70 14.90 -13.82
C GLY A 20 15.27 14.55 -14.26
N GLY A 21 14.28 14.94 -13.49
CA GLY A 21 12.87 14.67 -13.76
C GLY A 21 12.34 13.35 -13.15
N HIS A 22 13.19 12.57 -12.51
CA HIS A 22 12.78 11.31 -11.90
C HIS A 22 12.12 11.51 -10.53
N PHE A 23 11.07 10.76 -10.27
CA PHE A 23 10.50 10.64 -8.93
C PHE A 23 11.36 9.71 -8.07
N VAL A 24 11.85 10.23 -6.93
CA VAL A 24 12.59 9.48 -5.91
C VAL A 24 11.77 9.42 -4.64
N ARG A 25 11.49 8.21 -4.17
CA ARG A 25 10.69 7.97 -2.95
C ARG A 25 11.60 7.99 -1.72
N ASP A 26 11.16 8.73 -0.69
CA ASP A 26 11.80 8.69 0.63
C ASP A 26 11.58 7.33 1.31
N THR A 27 12.55 6.88 2.10
CA THR A 27 12.43 5.67 2.92
C THR A 27 11.60 5.92 4.17
N ALA A 28 10.88 4.88 4.63
CA ALA A 28 10.18 4.88 5.90
C ALA A 28 11.17 5.03 7.07
N ARG A 29 10.79 5.79 8.11
CA ARG A 29 11.69 6.14 9.23
C ARG A 29 11.36 5.42 10.53
N PHE A 30 10.12 5.01 10.71
CA PHE A 30 9.68 4.26 11.89
C PHE A 30 9.73 2.79 11.53
N ARG A 31 10.65 2.05 12.16
CA ARG A 31 11.02 0.68 11.77
C ARG A 31 11.14 -0.27 12.97
N ASN A 32 10.38 -0.01 14.05
CA ASN A 32 10.22 -0.96 15.15
C ASN A 32 9.31 -2.13 14.73
N TRP A 33 9.35 -3.20 15.51
CA TRP A 33 8.61 -4.42 15.20
C TRP A 33 7.72 -4.84 16.37
N VAL A 34 6.52 -5.30 16.04
CA VAL A 34 5.69 -6.11 16.93
C VAL A 34 6.19 -7.56 16.80
N THR A 35 6.51 -8.17 17.92
CA THR A 35 6.85 -9.59 18.01
C THR A 35 5.94 -10.29 19.04
N ALA A 36 5.87 -11.60 19.03
CA ALA A 36 4.95 -12.35 19.90
C ALA A 36 5.18 -12.04 21.40
N ASP A 37 6.44 -11.84 21.80
CA ASP A 37 6.87 -11.63 23.19
C ASP A 37 7.38 -10.21 23.50
N GLY A 38 7.43 -9.33 22.50
CA GLY A 38 7.98 -7.98 22.64
C GLY A 38 9.49 -7.88 22.52
N SER A 39 10.19 -8.94 22.14
CA SER A 39 11.60 -8.89 21.80
C SER A 39 11.86 -8.00 20.59
N ALA A 40 13.10 -7.52 20.43
CA ALA A 40 13.47 -6.74 19.24
C ALA A 40 13.34 -7.58 17.96
N GLY A 41 12.79 -6.95 16.90
CA GLY A 41 12.72 -7.55 15.58
C GLY A 41 14.00 -7.35 14.74
N PRO A 42 13.92 -7.52 13.41
CA PRO A 42 15.05 -7.30 12.51
C PRO A 42 15.59 -5.88 12.50
N SER A 43 14.78 -4.90 12.91
CA SER A 43 15.17 -3.49 13.02
C SER A 43 14.48 -2.84 14.22
N GLY A 44 15.03 -1.70 14.68
CA GLY A 44 14.49 -0.91 15.77
C GLY A 44 14.67 -1.55 17.16
N ASP A 45 13.91 -1.03 18.10
CA ASP A 45 13.94 -1.43 19.51
C ASP A 45 12.81 -2.41 19.84
N GLY A 46 13.00 -3.25 20.87
CA GLY A 46 11.96 -4.11 21.43
C GLY A 46 10.94 -3.34 22.29
N GLY A 47 10.00 -4.08 22.89
CA GLY A 47 8.96 -3.55 23.78
C GLY A 47 7.56 -3.58 23.20
N PHE A 48 7.38 -4.11 22.00
CA PHE A 48 6.11 -4.15 21.29
C PHE A 48 5.58 -5.59 21.18
N ALA A 49 5.11 -6.15 22.32
CA ALA A 49 4.50 -7.47 22.34
C ALA A 49 3.15 -7.47 21.62
N ALA A 50 2.83 -8.58 20.94
CA ALA A 50 1.54 -8.77 20.28
C ALA A 50 0.42 -8.94 21.33
N GLU A 51 -0.40 -7.94 21.50
CA GLU A 51 -1.49 -7.88 22.46
C GLU A 51 -2.79 -7.41 21.77
N SER A 52 -3.91 -8.02 22.12
CA SER A 52 -5.23 -7.63 21.60
C SER A 52 -5.61 -6.21 22.05
N GLY A 53 -6.06 -5.36 21.11
CA GLY A 53 -6.49 -3.99 21.40
C GLY A 53 -5.36 -2.99 21.68
N ARG A 54 -4.09 -3.43 21.71
CA ARG A 54 -2.94 -2.55 21.95
C ARG A 54 -2.62 -1.68 20.73
N TYR A 55 -2.75 -2.22 19.53
CA TYR A 55 -2.33 -1.52 18.31
C TYR A 55 -3.50 -0.91 17.57
N HIS A 56 -3.20 0.21 16.89
CA HIS A 56 -4.11 0.90 16.00
C HIS A 56 -3.43 1.19 14.66
N LEU A 57 -4.16 1.04 13.57
CA LEU A 57 -3.64 1.19 12.22
C LEU A 57 -4.28 2.41 11.55
N TYR A 58 -3.48 3.40 11.17
CA TYR A 58 -3.93 4.51 10.33
C TYR A 58 -3.68 4.18 8.86
N VAL A 59 -4.71 4.28 8.04
CA VAL A 59 -4.69 3.88 6.62
C VAL A 59 -5.41 4.88 5.73
N SER A 60 -5.15 4.77 4.42
CA SER A 60 -6.03 5.27 3.36
C SER A 60 -6.44 4.10 2.48
N TYR A 61 -7.72 3.96 2.18
CA TYR A 61 -8.17 2.97 1.20
C TYR A 61 -7.64 3.21 -0.22
N ALA A 62 -7.25 4.45 -0.52
CA ALA A 62 -6.61 4.78 -1.80
C ALA A 62 -5.17 4.26 -1.90
N CYS A 63 -4.44 4.19 -0.79
CA CYS A 63 -3.00 3.92 -0.77
C CYS A 63 -2.70 2.42 -0.97
N PRO A 64 -1.94 2.00 -2.01
CA PRO A 64 -1.61 0.59 -2.21
C PRO A 64 -0.70 0.03 -1.10
N TRP A 65 0.12 0.86 -0.48
CA TRP A 65 0.97 0.45 0.63
C TRP A 65 0.16 0.13 1.90
N ALA A 66 -0.79 1.01 2.25
CA ALA A 66 -1.71 0.77 3.37
C ALA A 66 -2.67 -0.40 3.09
N HIS A 67 -3.08 -0.60 1.85
CA HIS A 67 -3.94 -1.70 1.44
C HIS A 67 -3.33 -3.08 1.76
N ARG A 68 -2.00 -3.25 1.63
CA ARG A 68 -1.31 -4.48 2.06
C ARG A 68 -1.61 -4.82 3.51
N THR A 69 -1.57 -3.83 4.39
CA THR A 69 -1.79 -4.02 5.83
C THR A 69 -3.24 -4.34 6.15
N LEU A 70 -4.19 -3.79 5.41
CA LEU A 70 -5.61 -4.14 5.53
C LEU A 70 -5.88 -5.58 5.09
N ILE A 71 -5.26 -6.02 3.99
CA ILE A 71 -5.35 -7.41 3.51
C ILE A 71 -4.82 -8.37 4.59
N PHE A 72 -3.63 -8.13 5.12
CA PHE A 72 -3.06 -9.01 6.17
C PHE A 72 -3.86 -8.97 7.47
N ARG A 73 -4.40 -7.80 7.85
CA ARG A 73 -5.32 -7.68 8.97
C ARG A 73 -6.55 -8.58 8.79
N GLN A 74 -7.09 -8.66 7.58
CA GLN A 74 -8.20 -9.54 7.23
C GLN A 74 -7.80 -11.01 7.21
N LEU A 75 -6.73 -11.37 6.47
CA LEU A 75 -6.27 -12.73 6.31
C LEU A 75 -5.88 -13.40 7.62
N LYS A 76 -5.29 -12.64 8.55
CA LYS A 76 -4.80 -13.15 9.84
C LYS A 76 -5.81 -13.03 10.98
N GLY A 77 -7.08 -12.64 10.68
CA GLY A 77 -8.13 -12.55 11.68
C GLY A 77 -7.90 -11.44 12.71
N LEU A 78 -7.21 -10.36 12.33
CA LEU A 78 -6.82 -9.27 13.24
C LEU A 78 -7.87 -8.15 13.35
N THR A 79 -9.06 -8.31 12.74
CA THR A 79 -10.09 -7.27 12.71
C THR A 79 -10.59 -6.86 14.09
N ASP A 80 -10.67 -7.81 15.03
CA ASP A 80 -11.08 -7.55 16.41
C ASP A 80 -9.92 -7.22 17.35
N HIS A 81 -8.68 -7.37 16.87
CA HIS A 81 -7.46 -7.19 17.67
C HIS A 81 -6.73 -5.88 17.38
N ILE A 82 -6.84 -5.35 16.16
CA ILE A 82 -6.20 -4.12 15.71
C ILE A 82 -7.27 -3.20 15.11
N SER A 83 -7.56 -2.09 15.78
CA SER A 83 -8.51 -1.09 15.30
C SER A 83 -7.91 -0.25 14.15
N VAL A 84 -8.77 0.42 13.38
CA VAL A 84 -8.37 1.19 12.18
C VAL A 84 -9.03 2.54 12.17
N SER A 85 -8.27 3.60 11.88
CA SER A 85 -8.78 4.90 11.43
C SER A 85 -8.40 5.13 9.97
N VAL A 86 -9.36 5.57 9.18
CA VAL A 86 -9.21 5.79 7.74
C VAL A 86 -9.18 7.28 7.46
N VAL A 87 -8.10 7.77 6.84
CA VAL A 87 -7.99 9.16 6.41
C VAL A 87 -8.88 9.43 5.18
N HIS A 88 -9.31 10.68 5.05
CA HIS A 88 -10.09 11.14 3.90
C HIS A 88 -9.31 10.93 2.58
N PRO A 89 -9.96 10.54 1.47
CA PRO A 89 -9.26 10.29 0.20
C PRO A 89 -8.59 11.52 -0.39
N LEU A 90 -9.13 12.72 -0.18
CA LEU A 90 -8.53 13.95 -0.69
C LEU A 90 -7.33 14.38 0.16
N MET A 91 -6.13 14.30 -0.43
CA MET A 91 -4.90 14.73 0.20
C MET A 91 -4.44 16.04 -0.44
N LEU A 92 -4.86 17.18 0.15
CA LEU A 92 -4.59 18.52 -0.34
C LEU A 92 -3.46 19.20 0.46
N ASP A 93 -3.63 20.49 0.77
CA ASP A 93 -2.61 21.35 1.38
C ASP A 93 -2.12 20.87 2.73
N GLU A 94 -3.02 20.36 3.58
CA GLU A 94 -2.67 19.85 4.92
C GLU A 94 -2.33 18.33 4.92
N GLY A 95 -2.14 17.75 3.74
CA GLY A 95 -1.86 16.32 3.60
C GLY A 95 -3.09 15.47 3.84
N TRP A 96 -2.92 14.37 4.56
CA TRP A 96 -4.01 13.48 4.96
C TRP A 96 -4.82 14.09 6.10
N THR A 97 -6.15 14.20 5.91
CA THR A 97 -7.10 14.69 6.92
C THR A 97 -7.93 13.53 7.48
N PHE A 98 -8.55 13.78 8.65
CA PHE A 98 -9.51 12.86 9.26
C PHE A 98 -10.96 13.33 9.07
N GLU A 99 -11.24 14.02 7.98
CA GLU A 99 -12.60 14.36 7.60
C GLU A 99 -13.41 13.08 7.29
N HIS A 100 -14.72 13.15 7.54
CA HIS A 100 -15.64 12.05 7.25
C HIS A 100 -16.07 12.07 5.80
N ASP A 101 -16.35 10.89 5.24
CA ASP A 101 -17.02 10.73 3.95
C ASP A 101 -18.03 9.57 3.98
N GLU A 102 -18.77 9.40 2.89
CA GLU A 102 -19.78 8.33 2.75
C GLU A 102 -19.18 6.95 2.43
N HIS A 103 -17.87 6.85 2.20
CA HIS A 103 -17.19 5.64 1.75
C HIS A 103 -16.22 5.07 2.79
N GLY A 104 -16.24 5.59 4.03
CA GLY A 104 -15.57 4.98 5.16
C GLY A 104 -14.39 5.75 5.76
N ALA A 105 -14.13 7.00 5.35
CA ALA A 105 -13.31 7.89 6.16
C ALA A 105 -14.12 8.29 7.41
N GLY A 106 -13.58 8.01 8.59
CA GLY A 106 -14.38 8.05 9.83
C GLY A 106 -13.78 8.90 10.96
N GLY A 107 -12.72 9.64 10.72
CA GLY A 107 -12.06 10.42 11.77
C GLY A 107 -10.87 9.69 12.40
N ASP A 108 -10.26 10.34 13.41
CA ASP A 108 -9.24 9.75 14.28
C ASP A 108 -9.88 9.25 15.57
N ASP A 109 -10.04 7.94 15.69
CA ASP A 109 -10.70 7.28 16.85
C ASP A 109 -9.89 7.36 18.14
N LEU A 110 -8.60 7.73 18.08
CA LEU A 110 -7.76 7.75 19.27
C LEU A 110 -7.64 9.14 19.91
N PHE A 111 -7.49 10.19 19.10
CA PHE A 111 -7.10 11.50 19.60
C PHE A 111 -7.98 12.63 19.06
N ALA A 112 -8.95 12.33 18.20
CA ALA A 112 -9.76 13.31 17.50
C ALA A 112 -8.90 14.36 16.77
N SER A 113 -7.79 13.92 16.17
CA SER A 113 -6.90 14.78 15.39
C SER A 113 -7.56 15.16 14.07
N ASP A 114 -7.26 16.36 13.55
CA ASP A 114 -7.75 16.81 12.24
C ASP A 114 -6.87 16.25 11.09
N PHE A 115 -5.56 16.05 11.36
CA PHE A 115 -4.57 15.72 10.34
C PHE A 115 -3.64 14.60 10.77
N LEU A 116 -3.25 13.73 9.83
CA LEU A 116 -2.32 12.64 10.10
C LEU A 116 -0.93 13.12 10.56
N HIS A 117 -0.47 14.31 10.13
CA HIS A 117 0.82 14.84 10.59
C HIS A 117 0.84 15.11 12.10
N GLN A 118 -0.32 15.32 12.73
CA GLN A 118 -0.43 15.47 14.19
C GLN A 118 -0.14 14.14 14.92
N ILE A 119 -0.46 12.99 14.32
CA ILE A 119 -0.08 11.67 14.86
C ILE A 119 1.44 11.49 14.86
N TYR A 120 2.12 11.93 13.78
CA TYR A 120 3.59 11.91 13.69
C TYR A 120 4.24 12.79 14.75
N THR A 121 3.76 14.02 14.91
CA THR A 121 4.32 14.95 15.92
C THR A 121 3.97 14.57 17.35
N ARG A 122 2.84 13.89 17.57
CA ARG A 122 2.50 13.28 18.87
C ARG A 122 3.50 12.19 19.26
N SER A 123 3.90 11.34 18.32
CA SER A 123 4.93 10.33 18.53
C SER A 123 6.32 10.96 18.72
N HIS A 124 6.67 11.88 17.83
CA HIS A 124 7.98 12.53 17.79
C HIS A 124 7.81 14.04 17.52
N PRO A 125 7.84 14.89 18.54
CA PRO A 125 7.57 16.34 18.39
C PRO A 125 8.43 17.06 17.35
N ALA A 126 9.68 16.60 17.12
CA ALA A 126 10.59 17.14 16.11
C ALA A 126 10.65 16.26 14.84
N ALA A 127 9.60 15.49 14.55
CA ALA A 127 9.56 14.62 13.37
C ALA A 127 9.90 15.40 12.09
N THR A 128 10.73 14.80 11.23
CA THR A 128 11.10 15.35 9.92
C THR A 128 10.96 14.25 8.88
N GLY A 129 10.27 14.52 7.77
CA GLY A 129 10.06 13.58 6.67
C GLY A 129 8.62 13.55 6.16
N ARG A 130 8.35 12.70 5.18
CA ARG A 130 7.01 12.55 4.61
C ARG A 130 6.04 11.93 5.61
N VAL A 131 4.83 12.45 5.64
CA VAL A 131 3.71 11.90 6.42
C VAL A 131 2.92 10.96 5.52
N THR A 132 3.06 9.67 5.77
CA THR A 132 2.54 8.59 4.91
C THR A 132 1.64 7.64 5.68
N VAL A 133 0.87 6.84 4.95
CA VAL A 133 0.13 5.68 5.45
C VAL A 133 0.68 4.42 4.76
N PRO A 134 0.67 3.23 5.42
CA PRO A 134 0.11 2.95 6.74
C PRO A 134 0.97 3.52 7.89
N VAL A 135 0.35 3.63 9.07
CA VAL A 135 1.04 3.87 10.34
C VAL A 135 0.50 2.86 11.35
N LEU A 136 1.38 2.05 11.92
CA LEU A 136 1.06 1.19 13.05
C LEU A 136 1.42 1.92 14.35
N TRP A 137 0.42 2.23 15.16
CA TRP A 137 0.50 2.97 16.41
C TRP A 137 0.39 2.03 17.60
N ASP A 138 1.22 2.21 18.63
CA ASP A 138 1.12 1.54 19.91
C ASP A 138 0.43 2.45 20.94
N ARG A 139 -0.75 2.05 21.43
CA ARG A 139 -1.52 2.80 22.42
C ARG A 139 -0.88 2.82 23.80
N GLN A 140 -0.09 1.79 24.16
CA GLN A 140 0.56 1.70 25.47
C GLN A 140 1.73 2.66 25.58
N THR A 141 2.59 2.70 24.57
CA THR A 141 3.77 3.58 24.59
C THR A 141 3.50 4.96 24.00
N GLY A 142 2.36 5.15 23.33
CA GLY A 142 1.99 6.43 22.73
C GLY A 142 2.88 6.84 21.57
N GLN A 143 3.34 5.86 20.76
CA GLN A 143 4.26 6.13 19.64
C GLN A 143 3.97 5.30 18.40
N ILE A 144 4.52 5.74 17.27
CA ILE A 144 4.51 4.99 16.02
C ILE A 144 5.49 3.81 16.15
N VAL A 145 5.00 2.59 15.91
CA VAL A 145 5.85 1.38 15.80
C VAL A 145 6.53 1.35 14.45
N SER A 146 5.74 1.38 13.38
CA SER A 146 6.26 1.31 12.00
C SER A 146 5.34 2.06 11.02
N ASN A 147 5.93 2.61 9.97
CA ASN A 147 5.24 3.12 8.79
C ASN A 147 5.76 2.47 7.48
N GLU A 148 6.39 1.29 7.60
CA GLU A 148 6.84 0.48 6.46
C GLU A 148 5.89 -0.70 6.23
N SER A 149 5.14 -0.64 5.14
CA SER A 149 4.09 -1.64 4.86
C SER A 149 4.63 -3.06 4.69
N SER A 150 5.81 -3.23 4.10
CA SER A 150 6.42 -4.54 3.89
C SER A 150 6.81 -5.23 5.21
N GLU A 151 7.13 -4.45 6.24
CA GLU A 151 7.42 -4.97 7.58
C GLU A 151 6.15 -5.18 8.40
N ILE A 152 5.19 -4.25 8.32
CA ILE A 152 3.91 -4.38 9.03
C ILE A 152 3.18 -5.67 8.62
N ILE A 153 3.17 -6.03 7.32
CA ILE A 153 2.54 -7.28 6.89
C ILE A 153 3.25 -8.51 7.45
N ARG A 154 4.59 -8.49 7.61
CA ARG A 154 5.35 -9.58 8.24
C ARG A 154 5.11 -9.67 9.74
N MET A 155 4.95 -8.53 10.43
CA MET A 155 4.50 -8.51 11.83
C MET A 155 3.11 -9.16 11.95
N PHE A 156 2.17 -8.80 11.08
CA PHE A 156 0.82 -9.37 11.10
C PHE A 156 0.81 -10.84 10.72
N ASN A 157 1.73 -11.27 9.85
CA ASN A 157 1.83 -12.65 9.40
C ASN A 157 2.09 -13.66 10.52
N SER A 158 2.83 -13.29 11.58
CA SER A 158 3.26 -14.27 12.57
C SER A 158 3.16 -13.81 14.04
N ALA A 159 3.32 -12.51 14.34
CA ALA A 159 3.40 -12.08 15.73
C ALA A 159 2.13 -12.35 16.55
N PHE A 160 0.97 -12.36 15.89
CA PHE A 160 -0.35 -12.49 16.53
C PHE A 160 -0.94 -13.90 16.46
N ASP A 161 -0.22 -14.90 15.96
CA ASP A 161 -0.71 -16.28 15.80
C ASP A 161 -1.21 -16.86 17.13
N GLY A 162 -0.54 -16.55 18.24
CA GLY A 162 -0.95 -16.98 19.57
C GLY A 162 -2.27 -16.36 20.05
N LEU A 163 -2.70 -15.21 19.49
CA LEU A 163 -3.99 -14.58 19.81
C LEU A 163 -5.12 -15.07 18.93
N THR A 164 -4.85 -15.20 17.62
CA THR A 164 -5.90 -15.53 16.63
C THR A 164 -6.05 -17.02 16.41
N GLY A 165 -5.03 -17.82 16.73
CA GLY A 165 -4.95 -19.23 16.33
C GLY A 165 -4.75 -19.44 14.83
N ASN A 166 -4.60 -18.38 14.05
CA ASN A 166 -4.39 -18.45 12.61
C ASN A 166 -2.89 -18.54 12.31
N ILE A 167 -2.45 -19.72 11.90
CA ILE A 167 -1.05 -20.06 11.62
C ILE A 167 -0.72 -20.04 10.13
N ASP A 168 -1.62 -19.52 9.27
CA ASP A 168 -1.32 -19.34 7.85
C ASP A 168 -0.09 -18.46 7.70
N ASP A 169 0.89 -18.94 6.94
CA ASP A 169 2.17 -18.26 6.75
C ASP A 169 2.37 -17.85 5.28
N TYR A 170 2.37 -16.54 5.04
CA TYR A 170 2.57 -15.94 3.71
C TYR A 170 4.03 -15.57 3.43
N TRP A 171 4.94 -15.86 4.38
CA TRP A 171 6.39 -15.64 4.23
C TRP A 171 7.22 -16.78 4.84
N PRO A 172 6.90 -18.04 4.41
CA PRO A 172 7.51 -19.24 4.98
C PRO A 172 9.01 -19.29 4.68
N GLU A 173 9.76 -19.80 5.66
CA GLU A 173 11.23 -19.74 5.68
C GLU A 173 11.84 -20.36 4.42
N GLU A 174 11.32 -21.50 3.98
CA GLU A 174 11.79 -22.25 2.83
C GLU A 174 11.56 -21.54 1.48
N MET A 175 10.72 -20.51 1.43
CA MET A 175 10.40 -19.78 0.20
C MET A 175 10.94 -18.33 0.20
N ARG A 176 11.57 -17.88 1.29
CA ARG A 176 11.96 -16.45 1.46
C ARG A 176 12.84 -15.95 0.34
N ASP A 177 13.88 -16.69 -0.03
CA ASP A 177 14.79 -16.26 -1.11
C ASP A 177 14.05 -16.04 -2.43
N GLY A 178 13.14 -16.94 -2.80
CA GLY A 178 12.34 -16.79 -4.01
C GLY A 178 11.29 -15.67 -3.91
N ILE A 179 10.72 -15.45 -2.73
CA ILE A 179 9.80 -14.32 -2.47
C ILE A 179 10.53 -12.99 -2.61
N GLU A 180 11.75 -12.88 -2.04
CA GLU A 180 12.54 -11.66 -2.15
C GLU A 180 12.99 -11.40 -3.60
N GLU A 181 13.41 -12.43 -4.34
CA GLU A 181 13.74 -12.28 -5.77
C GLU A 181 12.57 -11.69 -6.57
N VAL A 182 11.35 -12.19 -6.32
CA VAL A 182 10.14 -11.65 -6.96
C VAL A 182 9.83 -10.23 -6.49
N ASN A 183 9.96 -9.96 -5.20
CA ASN A 183 9.75 -8.62 -4.63
C ASN A 183 10.74 -7.60 -5.20
N ASP A 184 12.01 -8.00 -5.40
CA ASP A 184 13.08 -7.14 -5.95
C ASP A 184 12.83 -6.79 -7.42
N ASP A 185 12.09 -7.58 -8.18
CA ASP A 185 11.63 -7.21 -9.52
C ASP A 185 10.34 -6.36 -9.48
N ILE A 186 9.33 -6.78 -8.69
CA ILE A 186 8.03 -6.13 -8.65
C ILE A 186 8.10 -4.74 -8.00
N TYR A 187 8.84 -4.59 -6.90
CA TYR A 187 8.83 -3.34 -6.15
C TYR A 187 9.35 -2.15 -6.97
N PRO A 188 10.58 -2.17 -7.52
CA PRO A 188 11.13 -1.03 -8.23
C PRO A 188 10.49 -0.77 -9.58
N HIS A 189 10.05 -1.83 -10.29
CA HIS A 189 9.59 -1.73 -11.65
C HIS A 189 8.07 -1.59 -11.76
N ILE A 190 7.30 -2.18 -10.85
CA ILE A 190 5.83 -2.17 -10.91
C ILE A 190 5.25 -1.34 -9.78
N ASN A 191 5.39 -1.75 -8.50
CA ASN A 191 4.75 -1.03 -7.39
C ASN A 191 5.18 0.43 -7.30
N ASN A 192 6.47 0.70 -7.39
CA ASN A 192 7.02 2.05 -7.45
C ASN A 192 7.12 2.58 -8.89
N GLY A 193 7.17 1.69 -9.88
CA GLY A 193 7.27 2.01 -11.31
C GLY A 193 6.11 2.87 -11.81
N VAL A 194 4.87 2.59 -11.39
CA VAL A 194 3.70 3.41 -11.73
C VAL A 194 3.82 4.84 -11.21
N TYR A 195 4.42 5.03 -10.02
CA TYR A 195 4.68 6.37 -9.46
C TYR A 195 5.84 7.07 -10.15
N ARG A 196 6.89 6.33 -10.50
CA ARG A 196 8.02 6.86 -11.28
C ARG A 196 7.58 7.35 -12.65
N SER A 197 6.63 6.64 -13.28
CA SER A 197 6.01 7.06 -14.54
C SER A 197 5.09 8.28 -14.33
N GLY A 198 4.20 8.22 -13.33
CA GLY A 198 3.17 9.23 -13.13
C GLY A 198 3.68 10.58 -12.63
N PHE A 199 4.74 10.58 -11.83
CA PHE A 199 5.35 11.78 -11.26
C PHE A 199 6.61 12.24 -12.00
N ALA A 200 6.98 11.58 -13.10
CA ALA A 200 8.05 12.06 -13.96
C ALA A 200 7.73 13.46 -14.50
N THR A 201 8.73 14.33 -14.53
CA THR A 201 8.59 15.72 -15.00
C THR A 201 9.36 16.01 -16.30
N THR A 202 10.03 15.00 -16.85
CA THR A 202 10.63 15.07 -18.20
C THR A 202 10.20 13.88 -19.05
N PRO A 203 10.12 14.02 -20.39
CA PRO A 203 9.79 12.92 -21.30
C PRO A 203 10.71 11.72 -21.14
N GLU A 204 12.01 11.94 -20.96
CA GLU A 204 13.02 10.90 -20.85
C GLU A 204 12.83 10.06 -19.56
N ALA A 205 12.59 10.72 -18.42
CA ALA A 205 12.32 10.05 -17.14
C ALA A 205 11.01 9.25 -17.18
N TYR A 206 10.00 9.77 -17.86
CA TYR A 206 8.73 9.05 -18.08
C TYR A 206 8.94 7.83 -18.97
N GLU A 207 9.59 8.00 -20.15
CA GLU A 207 9.77 6.91 -21.10
C GLU A 207 10.61 5.77 -20.51
N GLU A 208 11.69 6.09 -19.81
CA GLU A 208 12.51 5.10 -19.10
C GLU A 208 11.67 4.31 -18.10
N SER A 209 10.88 5.02 -17.28
CA SER A 209 10.12 4.40 -16.20
C SER A 209 8.97 3.53 -16.74
N VAL A 210 8.22 4.03 -17.73
CA VAL A 210 7.07 3.31 -18.28
C VAL A 210 7.50 2.07 -19.07
N ARG A 211 8.63 2.10 -19.79
CA ARG A 211 9.14 0.91 -20.48
C ARG A 211 9.55 -0.17 -19.50
N LYS A 212 10.32 0.17 -18.46
CA LYS A 212 10.70 -0.79 -17.40
C LYS A 212 9.47 -1.39 -16.67
N LEU A 213 8.44 -0.59 -16.47
CA LEU A 213 7.17 -1.05 -15.91
C LEU A 213 6.54 -2.12 -16.79
N PHE A 214 6.39 -1.87 -18.09
CA PHE A 214 5.74 -2.82 -18.99
C PHE A 214 6.60 -4.05 -19.28
N ASP A 215 7.93 -3.92 -19.34
CA ASP A 215 8.83 -5.07 -19.40
C ASP A 215 8.66 -6.00 -18.18
N ALA A 216 8.47 -5.42 -16.99
CA ALA A 216 8.22 -6.22 -15.78
C ALA A 216 6.81 -6.85 -15.78
N LEU A 217 5.79 -6.15 -16.27
CA LEU A 217 4.44 -6.71 -16.42
C LEU A 217 4.43 -7.89 -17.41
N GLU A 218 5.16 -7.82 -18.53
CA GLU A 218 5.29 -8.94 -19.47
C GLU A 218 5.98 -10.15 -18.82
N ARG A 219 7.00 -9.94 -17.99
CA ARG A 219 7.62 -11.05 -17.22
C ARG A 219 6.64 -11.70 -16.25
N MET A 220 5.82 -10.88 -15.55
CA MET A 220 4.81 -11.40 -14.61
C MET A 220 3.66 -12.11 -15.36
N GLU A 221 3.23 -11.60 -16.50
CA GLU A 221 2.27 -12.28 -17.39
C GLU A 221 2.78 -13.67 -17.79
N ALA A 222 4.02 -13.74 -18.29
CA ALA A 222 4.63 -15.00 -18.69
C ALA A 222 4.76 -15.97 -17.49
N ARG A 223 5.13 -15.48 -16.30
CA ARG A 223 5.22 -16.29 -15.09
C ARG A 223 3.87 -16.87 -14.67
N LEU A 224 2.83 -16.04 -14.67
CA LEU A 224 1.49 -16.39 -14.23
C LEU A 224 0.68 -17.17 -15.28
N SER A 225 1.13 -17.25 -16.53
CA SER A 225 0.48 -18.07 -17.56
C SER A 225 0.56 -19.57 -17.28
N THR A 226 1.50 -20.01 -16.44
CA THR A 226 1.74 -21.42 -16.10
C THR A 226 1.69 -21.72 -14.61
N ARG A 227 1.41 -20.74 -13.77
CA ARG A 227 1.38 -20.87 -12.31
C ARG A 227 0.18 -20.11 -11.77
N ARG A 228 -0.51 -20.66 -10.77
CA ARG A 228 -1.66 -19.96 -10.15
C ARG A 228 -1.22 -18.68 -9.45
N TYR A 229 -0.13 -18.73 -8.66
CA TYR A 229 0.43 -17.61 -7.92
C TYR A 229 1.90 -17.38 -8.27
N LEU A 230 2.46 -16.27 -7.82
CA LEU A 230 3.85 -15.89 -8.11
C LEU A 230 4.87 -16.96 -7.68
N MET A 231 4.57 -17.70 -6.61
CA MET A 231 5.42 -18.76 -6.08
C MET A 231 4.92 -20.19 -6.41
N GLY A 232 4.11 -20.34 -7.46
CA GLY A 232 3.55 -21.62 -7.89
C GLY A 232 2.10 -21.78 -7.48
N ASP A 233 1.81 -22.82 -6.70
CA ASP A 233 0.47 -23.14 -6.18
C ASP A 233 0.19 -22.56 -4.78
N ARG A 234 1.19 -21.97 -4.15
CA ARG A 234 1.09 -21.36 -2.82
C ARG A 234 1.09 -19.82 -2.90
N ILE A 235 0.07 -19.21 -2.31
CA ILE A 235 -0.02 -17.75 -2.18
C ILE A 235 0.95 -17.26 -1.11
N THR A 236 1.62 -16.13 -1.37
CA THR A 236 2.63 -15.52 -0.48
C THR A 236 2.44 -14.01 -0.36
N GLU A 237 3.25 -13.36 0.47
CA GLU A 237 3.22 -11.89 0.57
C GLU A 237 3.51 -11.19 -0.75
N ALA A 238 4.29 -11.81 -1.66
CA ALA A 238 4.59 -11.25 -2.98
C ALA A 238 3.31 -11.02 -3.79
N ASP A 239 2.37 -11.98 -3.74
CA ASP A 239 1.08 -11.88 -4.42
C ASP A 239 0.27 -10.69 -3.90
N TRP A 240 0.21 -10.51 -2.59
CA TRP A 240 -0.53 -9.39 -1.99
C TRP A 240 0.13 -8.05 -2.23
N ARG A 241 1.47 -8.00 -2.25
CA ARG A 241 2.22 -6.79 -2.59
C ARG A 241 2.01 -6.38 -4.06
N PHE A 242 1.87 -7.34 -4.95
CA PHE A 242 1.59 -7.12 -6.36
C PHE A 242 0.12 -6.72 -6.60
N PHE A 243 -0.81 -7.46 -6.00
CA PHE A 243 -2.25 -7.25 -6.13
C PHE A 243 -2.68 -5.79 -5.92
N THR A 244 -2.14 -5.13 -4.89
CA THR A 244 -2.54 -3.76 -4.55
C THR A 244 -2.24 -2.75 -5.67
N THR A 245 -1.25 -3.02 -6.51
CA THR A 245 -0.96 -2.22 -7.70
C THR A 245 -1.89 -2.61 -8.85
N LEU A 246 -2.10 -3.90 -9.11
CA LEU A 246 -2.92 -4.38 -10.21
C LEU A 246 -4.37 -3.88 -10.10
N ILE A 247 -5.00 -3.99 -8.93
CA ILE A 247 -6.39 -3.60 -8.71
C ILE A 247 -6.64 -2.10 -8.95
N ARG A 248 -5.59 -1.27 -8.94
CA ARG A 248 -5.63 0.18 -9.22
C ARG A 248 -5.26 0.52 -10.65
N PHE A 249 -4.68 -0.42 -11.37
CA PHE A 249 -3.95 -0.12 -12.60
C PHE A 249 -4.84 0.51 -13.67
N ASP A 250 -5.87 -0.18 -14.06
CA ASP A 250 -6.77 0.26 -15.13
C ASP A 250 -7.65 1.45 -14.70
N ALA A 251 -8.08 1.46 -13.42
CA ALA A 251 -8.90 2.53 -12.88
C ALA A 251 -8.15 3.86 -12.73
N VAL A 252 -6.84 3.81 -12.49
CA VAL A 252 -6.04 4.98 -12.14
C VAL A 252 -4.79 5.13 -13.01
N TYR A 253 -3.89 4.14 -12.97
CA TYR A 253 -2.53 4.33 -13.51
C TYR A 253 -2.50 4.47 -15.03
N VAL A 254 -3.40 3.78 -15.73
CA VAL A 254 -3.56 3.91 -17.20
C VAL A 254 -3.86 5.36 -17.59
N GLY A 255 -4.86 5.97 -16.98
CA GLY A 255 -5.27 7.34 -17.30
C GLY A 255 -4.41 8.39 -16.59
N HIS A 256 -4.40 8.37 -15.26
CA HIS A 256 -3.82 9.42 -14.44
C HIS A 256 -2.29 9.48 -14.53
N PHE A 257 -1.63 8.32 -14.48
CA PHE A 257 -0.17 8.21 -14.54
C PHE A 257 0.38 7.89 -15.93
N LYS A 258 -0.48 7.83 -16.94
CA LYS A 258 -0.11 7.56 -18.33
C LYS A 258 0.60 6.20 -18.51
N CYS A 259 0.35 5.23 -17.62
CA CYS A 259 0.83 3.85 -17.76
C CYS A 259 -0.07 3.09 -18.75
N ASN A 260 -0.11 3.55 -20.02
CA ASN A 260 -1.18 3.23 -20.97
C ASN A 260 -0.73 2.47 -22.21
N ILE A 261 0.43 1.80 -22.16
CA ILE A 261 0.87 0.93 -23.27
C ILE A 261 -0.10 -0.24 -23.42
N ARG A 262 -0.54 -0.82 -22.27
CA ARG A 262 -1.52 -1.90 -22.25
C ARG A 262 -2.26 -1.88 -20.90
N ARG A 263 -3.56 -2.22 -20.86
CA ARG A 263 -4.32 -2.34 -19.60
C ARG A 263 -4.06 -3.71 -18.99
N ILE A 264 -4.28 -3.85 -17.68
CA ILE A 264 -4.23 -5.18 -17.02
C ILE A 264 -5.32 -6.10 -17.60
N ASP A 265 -6.48 -5.55 -17.93
CA ASP A 265 -7.57 -6.31 -18.55
C ASP A 265 -7.20 -6.95 -19.90
N ASP A 266 -6.21 -6.38 -20.61
CA ASP A 266 -5.69 -6.91 -21.86
C ASP A 266 -4.63 -8.02 -21.70
N TYR A 267 -4.22 -8.33 -20.45
CA TYR A 267 -3.29 -9.40 -20.10
C TYR A 267 -4.05 -10.63 -19.57
N PRO A 268 -4.15 -11.73 -20.31
CA PRO A 268 -4.97 -12.88 -19.90
C PRO A 268 -4.64 -13.45 -18.53
N ALA A 269 -3.35 -13.63 -18.22
CA ALA A 269 -2.93 -14.23 -16.96
C ALA A 269 -3.01 -13.23 -15.80
N LEU A 270 -2.55 -11.97 -15.99
CA LEU A 270 -2.60 -10.93 -14.95
C LEU A 270 -4.03 -10.55 -14.58
N SER A 271 -4.91 -10.41 -15.57
CA SER A 271 -6.32 -10.09 -15.35
C SER A 271 -7.04 -11.19 -14.59
N ALA A 272 -6.84 -12.46 -15.01
CA ALA A 272 -7.38 -13.61 -14.30
C ALA A 272 -6.82 -13.74 -12.88
N TYR A 273 -5.52 -13.57 -12.70
CA TYR A 273 -4.85 -13.61 -11.40
C TYR A 273 -5.34 -12.52 -10.44
N MET A 274 -5.51 -11.31 -10.93
CA MET A 274 -6.07 -10.21 -10.13
C MET A 274 -7.48 -10.54 -9.64
N ARG A 275 -8.34 -11.13 -10.49
CA ARG A 275 -9.68 -11.58 -10.10
C ARG A 275 -9.64 -12.74 -9.09
N ASP A 276 -8.74 -13.73 -9.28
CA ASP A 276 -8.56 -14.84 -8.32
C ASP A 276 -8.27 -14.30 -6.91
N LEU A 277 -7.33 -13.35 -6.80
CA LEU A 277 -7.00 -12.72 -5.51
C LEU A 277 -8.14 -11.85 -4.96
N TYR A 278 -8.81 -11.07 -5.81
CA TYR A 278 -9.94 -10.21 -5.40
C TYR A 278 -11.10 -11.03 -4.82
N GLN A 279 -11.40 -12.20 -5.42
CA GLN A 279 -12.50 -13.08 -5.04
C GLN A 279 -12.19 -13.94 -3.80
N MET A 280 -10.97 -13.88 -3.28
CA MET A 280 -10.67 -14.55 -2.00
C MET A 280 -11.49 -13.97 -0.84
N PRO A 281 -11.94 -14.82 0.11
CA PRO A 281 -12.80 -14.41 1.21
C PRO A 281 -12.28 -13.17 1.96
N GLY A 282 -13.10 -12.12 2.03
CA GLY A 282 -12.80 -10.88 2.75
C GLY A 282 -11.94 -9.86 2.00
N ILE A 283 -11.32 -10.22 0.85
CA ILE A 283 -10.42 -9.31 0.12
C ILE A 283 -11.18 -8.22 -0.63
N ALA A 284 -12.29 -8.55 -1.30
CA ALA A 284 -13.14 -7.57 -1.99
C ALA A 284 -13.54 -6.40 -1.08
N GLY A 285 -13.84 -6.67 0.20
CA GLY A 285 -14.18 -5.66 1.20
C GLY A 285 -13.04 -4.68 1.55
N THR A 286 -11.81 -4.98 1.15
CA THR A 286 -10.65 -4.08 1.33
C THR A 286 -10.45 -3.10 0.17
N VAL A 287 -11.21 -3.26 -0.93
CA VAL A 287 -11.10 -2.45 -2.15
C VAL A 287 -12.21 -1.40 -2.17
N VAL A 288 -11.88 -0.14 -1.95
CA VAL A 288 -12.82 0.99 -1.96
C VAL A 288 -12.52 1.87 -3.18
N MET A 289 -13.14 1.52 -4.30
CA MET A 289 -12.88 2.16 -5.61
C MET A 289 -13.16 3.68 -5.61
N PRO A 290 -14.20 4.22 -4.94
CA PRO A 290 -14.39 5.66 -4.81
C PRO A 290 -13.21 6.38 -4.16
N HIS A 291 -12.63 5.83 -3.08
CA HIS A 291 -11.42 6.37 -2.47
C HIS A 291 -10.22 6.31 -3.41
N ILE A 292 -10.02 5.17 -4.10
CA ILE A 292 -8.92 4.97 -5.05
C ILE A 292 -8.99 6.04 -6.14
N LYS A 293 -10.10 6.14 -6.86
CA LYS A 293 -10.24 7.11 -7.95
C LYS A 293 -10.23 8.56 -7.44
N GLY A 294 -10.98 8.83 -6.38
CA GLY A 294 -11.09 10.18 -5.78
C GLY A 294 -9.72 10.71 -5.36
N HIS A 295 -8.92 9.91 -4.67
CA HIS A 295 -7.58 10.32 -4.24
C HIS A 295 -6.71 10.74 -5.41
N TYR A 296 -6.47 9.84 -6.37
CA TYR A 296 -5.52 10.12 -7.44
C TYR A 296 -5.97 11.28 -8.32
N TYR A 297 -7.20 11.25 -8.80
CA TYR A 297 -7.67 12.25 -9.76
C TYR A 297 -7.96 13.62 -9.13
N ALA A 298 -8.40 13.68 -7.88
CA ALA A 298 -8.77 14.95 -7.26
C ALA A 298 -7.67 15.56 -6.35
N SER A 299 -6.67 14.76 -5.89
CA SER A 299 -5.58 15.28 -5.05
C SER A 299 -4.36 15.76 -5.85
N HIS A 300 -4.02 15.09 -6.96
CA HIS A 300 -2.80 15.41 -7.73
C HIS A 300 -3.05 16.53 -8.76
N ARG A 301 -3.26 17.76 -8.27
CA ARG A 301 -3.59 18.93 -9.10
C ARG A 301 -2.52 19.30 -10.13
N ASN A 302 -1.28 18.90 -9.92
CA ASN A 302 -0.19 19.05 -10.89
C ASN A 302 -0.33 18.11 -12.10
N ILE A 303 -1.06 16.99 -11.97
CA ILE A 303 -1.31 16.03 -13.06
C ILE A 303 -2.70 16.27 -13.64
N ASN A 304 -3.71 16.46 -12.79
CA ASN A 304 -5.10 16.68 -13.15
C ASN A 304 -5.62 18.00 -12.53
N PRO A 305 -5.34 19.17 -13.15
CA PRO A 305 -5.66 20.47 -12.57
C PRO A 305 -7.13 20.70 -12.30
N THR A 306 -8.02 20.12 -13.10
CA THR A 306 -9.47 20.25 -12.95
C THR A 306 -10.03 19.44 -11.77
N GLY A 307 -9.31 18.38 -11.34
CA GLY A 307 -9.76 17.46 -10.31
C GLY A 307 -10.94 16.59 -10.71
N ILE A 308 -11.27 16.52 -12.00
CA ILE A 308 -12.34 15.66 -12.50
C ILE A 308 -11.96 14.21 -12.29
N VAL A 309 -12.82 13.45 -11.58
CA VAL A 309 -12.71 12.00 -11.40
C VAL A 309 -13.44 11.33 -12.56
N PRO A 310 -12.78 10.49 -13.39
CA PRO A 310 -13.42 9.85 -14.53
C PRO A 310 -14.51 8.86 -14.10
N VAL A 311 -15.54 8.69 -14.91
CA VAL A 311 -16.62 7.71 -14.67
C VAL A 311 -16.09 6.28 -14.83
N GLY A 312 -15.40 5.97 -15.92
CA GLY A 312 -14.81 4.65 -16.20
C GLY A 312 -13.44 4.45 -15.59
N PRO A 313 -12.80 3.28 -15.90
CA PRO A 313 -13.36 2.19 -16.68
C PRO A 313 -14.43 1.40 -15.91
N ASP A 314 -15.27 0.68 -16.64
CA ASP A 314 -16.17 -0.34 -16.09
C ASP A 314 -15.39 -1.65 -15.97
N LEU A 315 -15.17 -2.12 -14.72
CA LEU A 315 -14.33 -3.27 -14.40
C LEU A 315 -15.15 -4.30 -13.63
N ASP A 316 -15.20 -5.52 -14.15
CA ASP A 316 -15.86 -6.65 -13.52
C ASP A 316 -14.84 -7.55 -12.81
N PHE A 317 -14.63 -7.30 -11.51
CA PHE A 317 -13.73 -8.10 -10.69
C PHE A 317 -14.37 -9.43 -10.23
N ASP A 318 -15.68 -9.58 -10.36
CA ASP A 318 -16.42 -10.80 -10.01
C ASP A 318 -16.51 -11.79 -11.18
N ALA A 319 -16.08 -11.41 -12.38
CA ALA A 319 -16.01 -12.30 -13.53
C ALA A 319 -15.14 -13.54 -13.23
N PRO A 320 -15.49 -14.73 -13.76
CA PRO A 320 -14.73 -15.95 -13.53
C PRO A 320 -13.24 -15.78 -13.87
N HIS A 321 -12.36 -16.23 -12.97
CA HIS A 321 -10.92 -16.15 -13.17
C HIS A 321 -10.32 -17.37 -13.88
N GLY A 322 -10.94 -18.57 -13.76
CA GLY A 322 -10.53 -19.78 -14.48
C GLY A 322 -9.16 -20.33 -14.08
N ARG A 323 -8.65 -20.00 -12.89
CA ARG A 323 -7.28 -20.40 -12.44
C ARG A 323 -7.25 -21.58 -11.49
N ASP A 324 -8.38 -22.20 -11.20
CA ASP A 324 -8.49 -23.33 -10.26
C ASP A 324 -7.78 -24.61 -10.74
N THR A 325 -7.41 -24.65 -12.01
CA THR A 325 -6.74 -25.81 -12.65
C THR A 325 -5.25 -25.60 -12.91
N LEU A 326 -4.69 -24.48 -12.48
CA LEU A 326 -3.26 -24.15 -12.60
C LEU A 326 -2.48 -24.68 -11.40
#